data_fe3d0e155c97d5a1772c9de9d0fbc981
#
_entry.id   fe3d0e155c97d5a1772c9de9d0fbc981
#
_cell.length_a   1.000
_cell.length_b   1.000
_cell.length_c   1.000
_cell.angle_alpha   90.00
_cell.angle_beta   90.00
_cell.angle_gamma   90.00
#
_symmetry.space_group_name_H-M   'P 1'
#
loop_
_entity.id
_entity.type
_entity.pdbx_description
1 polymer ?
#
loop_
_entity_poly.entity_id
_entity_poly.type
_entity_poly.pdbx_seq_one_letter_code
_entity_poly.pdbx_strand_id
1 'polypeptide(L)'
;MAAGDSSDGAHGIDALSRLLSLFTLRTSLDIRCALAAPWVLEQSAATAGVAPYHLIVEGEAAVDTPTGERIGLQAGDIVVFPQGGAHRLHAGPPEQAQPLVDVPGPAPLRWVANDGAGAPTGILCGQFVFDDGARRVLQPALPETIVVRATSRPDFAGLLALVTMLRSEADSARPGAAAVVAQLSGALFTLLLRAWLDGNPTTPGLLAVLADRRLGPALRAMLAQPERPWLVEELAAACFMSRATFARLFRQLAGTTPLAAMVQLRMAQAAHWLARDTRSVAAIGEAVGYRSEAAFNRVFKRSHGVGPGAWRRAAMAASR
;
A
#
# COMPACT_ATOMS: atom_id res chain seq x y z
N MET A 1 -22.41 41.62 -9.05
CA MET A 1 -22.94 41.03 -7.82
C MET A 1 -23.06 39.53 -8.09
N ALA A 2 -22.00 38.79 -7.88
CA ALA A 2 -21.89 37.34 -8.14
C ALA A 2 -21.85 36.67 -6.79
N ALA A 3 -22.89 35.91 -6.48
CA ALA A 3 -22.97 35.06 -5.31
C ALA A 3 -22.08 33.85 -5.56
N GLY A 4 -21.00 33.73 -4.80
CA GLY A 4 -20.21 32.53 -4.75
C GLY A 4 -20.98 31.40 -4.07
N ASP A 5 -21.13 30.32 -4.79
CA ASP A 5 -21.67 29.07 -4.27
C ASP A 5 -20.55 28.34 -3.47
N SER A 6 -20.59 28.57 -2.17
CA SER A 6 -19.70 27.92 -1.19
C SER A 6 -20.50 26.82 -0.50
N SER A 7 -20.73 25.71 -1.17
CA SER A 7 -21.37 24.54 -0.57
C SER A 7 -20.65 23.25 -1.00
N ASP A 8 -19.52 22.96 -0.37
CA ASP A 8 -19.12 21.56 -0.15
C ASP A 8 -18.22 21.41 1.10
N GLY A 9 -18.84 21.63 2.24
CA GLY A 9 -18.26 21.44 3.58
C GLY A 9 -18.77 20.19 4.28
N ALA A 10 -19.14 19.14 3.55
CA ALA A 10 -19.40 17.84 4.16
C ALA A 10 -18.05 17.10 4.32
N HIS A 11 -17.52 17.02 5.52
CA HIS A 11 -16.32 16.29 5.90
C HIS A 11 -16.51 14.79 5.71
N GLY A 12 -16.68 14.34 4.46
CA GLY A 12 -16.67 12.94 4.07
C GLY A 12 -15.23 12.44 3.96
N ILE A 13 -14.96 11.23 4.46
CA ILE A 13 -13.69 10.54 4.24
C ILE A 13 -13.42 10.48 2.73
N ASP A 14 -12.24 10.93 2.30
CA ASP A 14 -11.85 10.91 0.88
C ASP A 14 -11.78 9.49 0.31
N ALA A 15 -11.77 9.36 -1.02
CA ALA A 15 -11.88 8.06 -1.69
C ALA A 15 -10.66 7.16 -1.48
N LEU A 16 -9.45 7.72 -1.35
CA LEU A 16 -8.26 6.93 -1.04
C LEU A 16 -8.35 6.39 0.37
N SER A 17 -8.71 7.22 1.34
CA SER A 17 -8.92 6.80 2.74
C SER A 17 -10.02 5.75 2.84
N ARG A 18 -11.12 5.89 2.09
CA ARG A 18 -12.18 4.87 2.00
C ARG A 18 -11.65 3.56 1.41
N LEU A 19 -10.91 3.63 0.30
CA LEU A 19 -10.33 2.44 -0.32
C LEU A 19 -9.37 1.73 0.64
N LEU A 20 -8.48 2.46 1.29
CA LEU A 20 -7.52 1.89 2.23
C LEU A 20 -8.20 1.31 3.48
N SER A 21 -9.29 1.91 3.96
CA SER A 21 -10.04 1.39 5.11
C SER A 21 -10.72 0.04 4.87
N LEU A 22 -10.87 -0.39 3.60
CA LEU A 22 -11.40 -1.71 3.27
C LEU A 22 -10.44 -2.86 3.59
N PHE A 23 -9.16 -2.55 3.79
CA PHE A 23 -8.09 -3.54 3.91
C PHE A 23 -7.36 -3.41 5.25
N THR A 24 -6.77 -4.51 5.68
CA THR A 24 -5.84 -4.48 6.81
C THR A 24 -4.42 -4.59 6.27
N LEU A 25 -3.67 -3.51 6.47
CA LEU A 25 -2.25 -3.48 6.19
C LEU A 25 -1.50 -3.52 7.53
N ARG A 26 -0.65 -4.51 7.70
CA ARG A 26 0.34 -4.51 8.78
C ARG A 26 1.65 -3.97 8.25
N THR A 27 2.34 -3.22 9.08
CA THR A 27 3.61 -2.59 8.72
C THR A 27 4.62 -2.89 9.81
N SER A 28 5.84 -3.16 9.44
CA SER A 28 6.96 -3.29 10.36
C SER A 28 8.17 -2.54 9.85
N LEU A 29 9.00 -2.14 10.78
CA LEU A 29 10.38 -1.76 10.57
C LEU A 29 11.20 -2.78 11.34
N ASP A 30 12.05 -3.52 10.65
CA ASP A 30 12.65 -4.74 11.19
C ASP A 30 14.15 -4.61 11.40
N ILE A 31 14.83 -3.89 10.49
CA ILE A 31 16.30 -3.86 10.45
C ILE A 31 16.80 -2.41 10.32
N ARG A 32 17.83 -2.10 11.09
CA ARG A 32 18.65 -0.89 10.97
C ARG A 32 20.05 -1.28 10.49
N CYS A 33 20.42 -0.86 9.29
CA CYS A 33 21.76 -1.07 8.76
C CYS A 33 22.61 0.20 8.91
N ALA A 34 23.82 0.06 9.45
CA ALA A 34 24.86 1.07 9.48
C ALA A 34 26.08 0.52 8.76
N LEU A 35 26.20 0.80 7.47
CA LEU A 35 27.16 0.15 6.58
C LEU A 35 28.17 1.15 6.07
N ALA A 36 29.38 0.66 5.73
CA ALA A 36 30.38 1.44 5.01
C ALA A 36 30.83 0.66 3.75
N ALA A 37 30.91 1.37 2.62
CA ALA A 37 31.25 0.74 1.34
C ALA A 37 32.65 0.03 1.37
N PRO A 38 32.84 -1.06 0.62
CA PRO A 38 31.86 -1.75 -0.22
C PRO A 38 31.00 -2.76 0.56
N TRP A 39 29.71 -2.82 0.27
CA TRP A 39 28.76 -3.76 0.88
C TRP A 39 27.69 -4.21 -0.10
N VAL A 40 27.08 -5.36 0.19
CA VAL A 40 25.92 -5.90 -0.55
C VAL A 40 24.89 -6.43 0.46
N LEU A 41 23.64 -6.04 0.29
CA LEU A 41 22.49 -6.54 1.03
C LEU A 41 21.56 -7.25 0.03
N GLU A 42 21.54 -8.58 0.07
CA GLU A 42 20.69 -9.39 -0.77
C GLU A 42 19.36 -9.67 -0.09
N GLN A 43 18.27 -9.46 -0.82
CA GLN A 43 16.91 -9.77 -0.38
C GLN A 43 16.30 -10.80 -1.31
N SER A 44 16.07 -12.01 -0.80
CA SER A 44 15.33 -13.05 -1.52
C SER A 44 13.88 -12.64 -1.74
N ALA A 45 13.22 -13.26 -2.72
CA ALA A 45 11.80 -13.04 -2.95
C ALA A 45 10.98 -13.29 -1.68
N ALA A 46 10.12 -12.34 -1.35
CA ALA A 46 9.27 -12.41 -0.17
C ALA A 46 8.09 -13.37 -0.40
N THR A 47 7.46 -13.79 0.68
CA THR A 47 6.23 -14.58 0.62
C THR A 47 5.08 -13.74 0.05
N ALA A 48 4.09 -14.40 -0.55
CA ALA A 48 2.94 -13.72 -1.15
C ALA A 48 2.24 -12.79 -0.15
N GLY A 49 2.00 -11.56 -0.56
CA GLY A 49 1.37 -10.53 0.27
C GLY A 49 2.36 -9.71 1.10
N VAL A 50 3.64 -9.97 1.01
CA VAL A 50 4.69 -9.18 1.67
C VAL A 50 5.38 -8.28 0.64
N ALA A 51 5.49 -7.00 0.96
CA ALA A 51 6.16 -5.97 0.16
C ALA A 51 7.31 -5.37 0.97
N PRO A 52 8.55 -5.81 0.77
CA PRO A 52 9.72 -5.22 1.40
C PRO A 52 9.90 -3.76 0.99
N TYR A 53 10.44 -2.95 1.91
CA TYR A 53 10.86 -1.59 1.60
C TYR A 53 12.21 -1.27 2.25
N HIS A 54 12.95 -0.36 1.62
CA HIS A 54 14.20 0.18 2.12
C HIS A 54 14.17 1.70 2.04
N LEU A 55 14.56 2.32 3.14
CA LEU A 55 14.64 3.76 3.30
C LEU A 55 16.10 4.13 3.51
N ILE A 56 16.68 4.91 2.61
CA ILE A 56 18.04 5.43 2.78
C ILE A 56 17.96 6.63 3.72
N VAL A 57 18.56 6.51 4.90
CA VAL A 57 18.56 7.59 5.91
C VAL A 57 19.87 8.36 5.95
N GLU A 58 20.93 7.81 5.32
CA GLU A 58 22.25 8.43 5.25
C GLU A 58 23.03 7.86 4.05
N GLY A 59 23.80 8.71 3.38
CA GLY A 59 24.67 8.33 2.27
C GLY A 59 23.92 7.96 1.00
N GLU A 60 24.52 7.08 0.21
CA GLU A 60 24.04 6.65 -1.10
C GLU A 60 24.09 5.14 -1.22
N ALA A 61 23.23 4.59 -2.09
CA ALA A 61 23.21 3.17 -2.46
C ALA A 61 22.77 3.03 -3.92
N ALA A 62 22.97 1.85 -4.49
CA ALA A 62 22.30 1.41 -5.69
C ALA A 62 21.40 0.21 -5.37
N VAL A 63 20.31 0.05 -6.10
CA VAL A 63 19.48 -1.15 -6.04
C VAL A 63 19.38 -1.78 -7.43
N ASP A 64 19.67 -3.09 -7.50
CA ASP A 64 19.37 -3.92 -8.66
C ASP A 64 17.96 -4.49 -8.45
N THR A 65 17.01 -4.11 -9.30
CA THR A 65 15.58 -4.46 -9.19
C THR A 65 15.30 -5.87 -9.70
N PRO A 66 14.13 -6.46 -9.41
CA PRO A 66 13.71 -7.75 -9.95
C PRO A 66 13.68 -7.79 -11.49
N THR A 67 13.51 -6.65 -12.14
CA THR A 67 13.50 -6.52 -13.61
C THR A 67 14.89 -6.33 -14.21
N GLY A 68 15.95 -6.32 -13.38
CA GLY A 68 17.32 -6.13 -13.80
C GLY A 68 17.74 -4.66 -14.00
N GLU A 69 16.88 -3.72 -13.69
CA GLU A 69 17.21 -2.30 -13.73
C GLU A 69 18.07 -1.92 -12.51
N ARG A 70 19.08 -1.07 -12.71
CA ARG A 70 19.87 -0.48 -11.61
C ARG A 70 19.43 0.94 -11.36
N ILE A 71 19.05 1.24 -10.11
CA ILE A 71 18.56 2.55 -9.69
C ILE A 71 19.46 3.09 -8.57
N GLY A 72 20.01 4.30 -8.76
CA GLY A 72 20.72 5.00 -7.71
C GLY A 72 19.74 5.58 -6.67
N LEU A 73 20.09 5.47 -5.39
CA LEU A 73 19.34 5.95 -4.24
C LEU A 73 20.23 6.84 -3.38
N GLN A 74 19.64 7.87 -2.78
CA GLN A 74 20.32 8.78 -1.84
C GLN A 74 19.51 8.97 -0.56
N ALA A 75 20.10 9.58 0.44
CA ALA A 75 19.42 9.86 1.71
C ALA A 75 18.07 10.56 1.48
N GLY A 76 17.00 10.05 2.06
CA GLY A 76 15.61 10.45 1.88
C GLY A 76 14.86 9.65 0.81
N ASP A 77 15.54 8.85 -0.02
CA ASP A 77 14.88 8.00 -1.00
C ASP A 77 14.33 6.73 -0.35
N ILE A 78 13.17 6.30 -0.85
CA ILE A 78 12.50 5.08 -0.41
C ILE A 78 12.25 4.21 -1.63
N VAL A 79 12.63 2.94 -1.55
CA VAL A 79 12.30 1.93 -2.55
C VAL A 79 11.40 0.86 -1.92
N VAL A 80 10.35 0.51 -2.63
CA VAL A 80 9.38 -0.52 -2.23
C VAL A 80 9.26 -1.55 -3.34
N PHE A 81 9.11 -2.81 -2.98
CA PHE A 81 8.87 -3.94 -3.88
C PHE A 81 7.48 -4.54 -3.63
N PRO A 82 6.41 -3.95 -4.18
CA PRO A 82 5.04 -4.35 -3.88
C PRO A 82 4.74 -5.81 -4.18
N GLN A 83 5.38 -6.39 -5.20
CA GLN A 83 5.22 -7.80 -5.58
C GLN A 83 6.16 -8.75 -4.81
N GLY A 84 7.01 -8.21 -3.92
CA GLY A 84 7.95 -9.00 -3.14
C GLY A 84 9.12 -9.58 -3.93
N GLY A 85 9.43 -9.02 -5.10
CA GLY A 85 10.49 -9.53 -5.97
C GLY A 85 11.87 -9.51 -5.33
N ALA A 86 12.72 -10.48 -5.67
CA ALA A 86 14.10 -10.52 -5.21
C ALA A 86 14.87 -9.32 -5.74
N HIS A 87 15.71 -8.72 -4.90
CA HIS A 87 16.48 -7.51 -5.24
C HIS A 87 17.76 -7.43 -4.40
N ARG A 88 18.63 -6.51 -4.80
CA ARG A 88 19.93 -6.36 -4.13
C ARG A 88 20.28 -4.89 -3.99
N LEU A 89 20.53 -4.44 -2.76
CA LEU A 89 21.11 -3.12 -2.50
C LEU A 89 22.62 -3.25 -2.32
N HIS A 90 23.36 -2.25 -2.80
CA HIS A 90 24.81 -2.26 -2.68
C HIS A 90 25.40 -0.86 -2.77
N ALA A 91 26.64 -0.72 -2.27
CA ALA A 91 27.50 0.43 -2.54
C ALA A 91 28.92 -0.05 -2.76
N GLY A 92 29.59 0.52 -3.77
CA GLY A 92 30.91 0.08 -4.21
C GLY A 92 30.90 -1.21 -5.02
N PRO A 93 32.09 -1.79 -5.33
CA PRO A 93 32.23 -3.01 -6.11
C PRO A 93 31.69 -4.22 -5.33
N PRO A 94 30.69 -4.95 -5.85
CA PRO A 94 30.09 -6.08 -5.12
C PRO A 94 31.08 -7.20 -4.80
N GLU A 95 32.08 -7.40 -5.66
CA GLU A 95 33.12 -8.44 -5.49
C GLU A 95 34.07 -8.16 -4.32
N GLN A 96 34.10 -6.92 -3.83
CA GLN A 96 34.91 -6.50 -2.68
C GLN A 96 34.06 -6.29 -1.42
N ALA A 97 32.76 -6.62 -1.49
CA ALA A 97 31.82 -6.37 -0.41
C ALA A 97 32.26 -7.06 0.89
N GLN A 98 32.23 -6.30 1.98
CA GLN A 98 32.52 -6.82 3.30
C GLN A 98 31.28 -7.55 3.86
N PRO A 99 31.45 -8.64 4.60
CA PRO A 99 30.36 -9.38 5.22
C PRO A 99 29.51 -8.48 6.13
N LEU A 100 28.21 -8.67 6.08
CA LEU A 100 27.27 -8.05 6.99
C LEU A 100 27.15 -8.89 8.26
N VAL A 101 27.25 -8.25 9.42
CA VAL A 101 27.18 -8.89 10.74
C VAL A 101 26.13 -8.26 11.63
N ASP A 102 25.51 -9.06 12.47
CA ASP A 102 24.62 -8.56 13.52
C ASP A 102 25.44 -7.90 14.62
N VAL A 103 25.01 -6.70 15.02
CA VAL A 103 25.64 -5.94 16.09
C VAL A 103 24.64 -5.58 17.17
N PRO A 104 25.06 -5.38 18.43
CA PRO A 104 24.19 -4.87 19.49
C PRO A 104 23.57 -3.51 19.12
N GLY A 105 22.31 -3.31 19.43
CA GLY A 105 21.62 -2.05 19.21
C GLY A 105 20.26 -1.99 19.93
N PRO A 106 19.60 -0.83 19.93
CA PRO A 106 18.29 -0.67 20.53
C PRO A 106 17.24 -1.64 19.99
N ALA A 107 16.52 -2.32 20.89
CA ALA A 107 15.34 -3.10 20.53
C ALA A 107 14.17 -2.16 20.11
N PRO A 108 13.25 -2.59 19.25
CA PRO A 108 13.07 -3.98 18.78
C PRO A 108 13.81 -4.31 17.46
N LEU A 109 14.61 -3.40 16.92
CA LEU A 109 15.24 -3.60 15.61
C LEU A 109 16.45 -4.55 15.70
N ARG A 110 16.62 -5.33 14.65
CA ARG A 110 17.87 -6.02 14.37
C ARG A 110 18.86 -5.00 13.80
N TRP A 111 20.06 -4.91 14.37
CA TRP A 111 21.09 -4.01 13.89
C TRP A 111 22.12 -4.78 13.09
N VAL A 112 22.48 -4.23 11.93
CA VAL A 112 23.44 -4.83 10.99
C VAL A 112 24.50 -3.82 10.64
N ALA A 113 25.76 -4.24 10.65
CA ALA A 113 26.90 -3.41 10.28
C ALA A 113 27.92 -4.22 9.46
N ASN A 114 28.96 -3.60 8.97
CA ASN A 114 30.14 -4.22 8.37
C ASN A 114 31.40 -3.42 8.69
N ASP A 115 32.56 -4.01 8.40
CA ASP A 115 33.88 -3.38 8.64
C ASP A 115 34.41 -2.64 7.40
N GLY A 116 33.54 -2.14 6.52
CA GLY A 116 33.93 -1.34 5.36
C GLY A 116 34.62 -0.04 5.78
N ALA A 117 35.53 0.47 4.96
CA ALA A 117 36.27 1.71 5.21
C ALA A 117 35.83 2.87 4.29
N GLY A 118 34.87 2.64 3.43
CA GLY A 118 34.38 3.62 2.45
C GLY A 118 33.26 4.53 2.99
N ALA A 119 32.51 5.12 2.06
CA ALA A 119 31.42 6.05 2.41
C ALA A 119 30.33 5.35 3.26
N PRO A 120 29.84 6.02 4.33
CA PRO A 120 28.79 5.44 5.18
C PRO A 120 27.44 5.44 4.48
N THR A 121 26.64 4.40 4.75
CA THR A 121 25.25 4.27 4.29
C THR A 121 24.39 3.78 5.42
N GLY A 122 23.37 4.54 5.75
CA GLY A 122 22.35 4.18 6.73
C GLY A 122 21.07 3.75 6.04
N ILE A 123 20.54 2.55 6.38
CA ILE A 123 19.31 2.02 5.79
C ILE A 123 18.35 1.56 6.89
N LEU A 124 17.07 1.87 6.73
CA LEU A 124 15.99 1.27 7.49
C LEU A 124 15.23 0.31 6.57
N CYS A 125 15.13 -0.96 6.97
CA CYS A 125 14.43 -1.98 6.20
C CYS A 125 13.22 -2.49 6.97
N GLY A 126 12.11 -2.66 6.26
CA GLY A 126 10.87 -3.16 6.80
C GLY A 126 9.98 -3.78 5.73
N GLN A 127 8.75 -4.04 6.10
CA GLN A 127 7.81 -4.65 5.18
C GLN A 127 6.37 -4.17 5.40
N PHE A 128 5.62 -4.10 4.32
CA PHE A 128 4.17 -3.98 4.31
C PHE A 128 3.59 -5.36 4.07
N VAL A 129 2.65 -5.78 4.92
CA VAL A 129 1.99 -7.08 4.81
C VAL A 129 0.53 -6.86 4.48
N PHE A 130 0.15 -7.21 3.26
CA PHE A 130 -1.20 -7.11 2.74
C PHE A 130 -2.05 -8.27 3.26
N ASP A 131 -3.23 -7.98 3.78
CA ASP A 131 -4.23 -9.02 4.01
C ASP A 131 -4.72 -9.63 2.68
N ASP A 132 -5.50 -10.69 2.75
CA ASP A 132 -6.02 -11.37 1.55
C ASP A 132 -6.84 -10.45 0.63
N GLY A 133 -7.55 -9.46 1.18
CA GLY A 133 -8.31 -8.49 0.42
C GLY A 133 -7.40 -7.52 -0.33
N ALA A 134 -6.45 -6.90 0.36
CA ALA A 134 -5.47 -5.99 -0.20
C ALA A 134 -4.59 -6.69 -1.25
N ARG A 135 -4.18 -7.94 -0.99
CA ARG A 135 -3.40 -8.75 -1.92
C ARG A 135 -4.12 -8.98 -3.25
N ARG A 136 -5.45 -9.08 -3.26
CA ARG A 136 -6.25 -9.30 -4.47
C ARG A 136 -6.62 -8.03 -5.21
N VAL A 137 -6.73 -6.91 -4.50
CA VAL A 137 -7.28 -5.67 -5.05
C VAL A 137 -6.23 -4.57 -5.19
N LEU A 138 -5.41 -4.37 -4.15
CA LEU A 138 -4.40 -3.30 -4.16
C LEU A 138 -3.06 -3.76 -4.73
N GLN A 139 -2.53 -4.89 -4.26
CA GLN A 139 -1.20 -5.34 -4.64
C GLN A 139 -1.03 -5.51 -6.16
N PRO A 140 -1.96 -6.12 -6.93
CA PRO A 140 -1.83 -6.24 -8.38
C PRO A 140 -1.89 -4.90 -9.13
N ALA A 141 -2.42 -3.86 -8.50
CA ALA A 141 -2.46 -2.50 -9.06
C ALA A 141 -1.17 -1.71 -8.79
N LEU A 142 -0.20 -2.29 -8.09
CA LEU A 142 1.10 -1.70 -7.80
C LEU A 142 2.16 -2.31 -8.73
N PRO A 143 3.17 -1.53 -9.17
CA PRO A 143 4.25 -2.04 -10.03
C PRO A 143 5.19 -2.97 -9.25
N GLU A 144 6.15 -3.57 -9.95
CA GLU A 144 7.21 -4.38 -9.35
C GLU A 144 8.10 -3.56 -8.39
N THR A 145 8.36 -2.31 -8.74
CA THR A 145 9.21 -1.41 -7.95
C THR A 145 8.59 -0.02 -7.89
N ILE A 146 8.54 0.57 -6.70
CA ILE A 146 8.19 1.98 -6.48
C ILE A 146 9.40 2.67 -5.88
N VAL A 147 9.86 3.75 -6.49
CA VAL A 147 10.87 4.63 -5.92
C VAL A 147 10.24 5.99 -5.66
N VAL A 148 10.34 6.45 -4.42
CA VAL A 148 9.91 7.80 -4.02
C VAL A 148 11.12 8.58 -3.56
N ARG A 149 11.40 9.68 -4.25
CA ARG A 149 12.49 10.61 -3.95
C ARG A 149 11.94 11.75 -3.08
N ALA A 150 11.98 11.57 -1.77
CA ALA A 150 11.35 12.50 -0.84
C ALA A 150 11.96 13.91 -0.87
N THR A 151 13.22 14.02 -1.25
CA THR A 151 13.95 15.32 -1.34
C THR A 151 13.69 16.07 -2.64
N SER A 152 13.13 15.44 -3.66
CA SER A 152 13.00 16.01 -5.01
C SER A 152 11.78 16.92 -5.19
N ARG A 153 10.81 16.90 -4.27
CA ARG A 153 9.54 17.64 -4.38
C ARG A 153 9.12 18.27 -3.07
N PRO A 154 8.77 19.58 -3.06
CA PRO A 154 8.27 20.27 -1.86
C PRO A 154 7.02 19.63 -1.25
N ASP A 155 6.17 19.03 -2.09
CA ASP A 155 4.93 18.35 -1.67
C ASP A 155 5.20 17.11 -0.77
N PHE A 156 6.44 16.62 -0.74
CA PHE A 156 6.85 15.47 0.07
C PHE A 156 7.46 15.84 1.42
N ALA A 157 7.36 17.10 1.84
CA ALA A 157 7.86 17.54 3.14
C ALA A 157 7.32 16.71 4.31
N GLY A 158 6.04 16.30 4.25
CA GLY A 158 5.43 15.41 5.26
C GLY A 158 6.05 14.01 5.27
N LEU A 159 6.42 13.47 4.10
CA LEU A 159 7.11 12.18 4.00
C LEU A 159 8.52 12.28 4.56
N LEU A 160 9.26 13.34 4.24
CA LEU A 160 10.60 13.57 4.76
C LEU A 160 10.61 13.75 6.29
N ALA A 161 9.63 14.49 6.84
CA ALA A 161 9.46 14.62 8.28
C ALA A 161 9.19 13.26 8.95
N LEU A 162 8.32 12.44 8.37
CA LEU A 162 8.02 11.09 8.86
C LEU A 162 9.27 10.20 8.85
N VAL A 163 10.06 10.24 7.77
CA VAL A 163 11.32 9.51 7.64
C VAL A 163 12.30 9.92 8.75
N THR A 164 12.41 11.22 9.01
CA THR A 164 13.27 11.76 10.08
C THR A 164 12.82 11.28 11.46
N MET A 165 11.50 11.26 11.71
CA MET A 165 10.93 10.73 12.95
C MET A 165 11.18 9.22 13.09
N LEU A 166 10.96 8.44 12.02
CA LEU A 166 11.24 7.00 12.01
C LEU A 166 12.70 6.71 12.35
N ARG A 167 13.65 7.44 11.73
CA ARG A 167 15.06 7.33 12.03
C ARG A 167 15.34 7.62 13.51
N SER A 168 14.87 8.77 14.01
CA SER A 168 15.08 9.18 15.40
C SER A 168 14.56 8.17 16.40
N GLU A 169 13.36 7.60 16.17
CA GLU A 169 12.79 6.59 17.05
C GLU A 169 13.46 5.23 16.91
N ALA A 170 13.87 4.84 15.68
CA ALA A 170 14.60 3.61 15.43
C ALA A 170 15.97 3.58 16.12
N ASP A 171 16.65 4.72 16.16
CA ASP A 171 17.96 4.89 16.82
C ASP A 171 17.82 5.11 18.34
N SER A 172 16.58 5.19 18.87
CA SER A 172 16.26 5.52 20.26
C SER A 172 16.07 4.28 21.12
N ALA A 173 16.64 4.28 22.32
CA ALA A 173 16.34 3.29 23.36
C ALA A 173 15.20 3.70 24.31
N ARG A 174 14.36 4.69 23.93
CA ARG A 174 13.29 5.22 24.79
C ARG A 174 12.16 4.22 24.99
N PRO A 175 11.55 4.15 26.17
CA PRO A 175 10.32 3.40 26.36
C PRO A 175 9.23 3.86 25.38
N GLY A 176 8.59 2.91 24.68
CA GLY A 176 7.55 3.21 23.69
C GLY A 176 8.05 3.44 22.26
N ALA A 177 9.36 3.52 22.00
CA ALA A 177 9.89 3.71 20.64
C ALA A 177 9.35 2.68 19.64
N ALA A 178 9.25 1.40 20.02
CA ALA A 178 8.67 0.35 19.19
C ALA A 178 7.22 0.64 18.79
N ALA A 179 6.40 1.17 19.70
CA ALA A 179 5.02 1.52 19.42
C ALA A 179 4.94 2.71 18.45
N VAL A 180 5.79 3.73 18.64
CA VAL A 180 5.88 4.89 17.76
C VAL A 180 6.31 4.45 16.36
N VAL A 181 7.35 3.64 16.24
CA VAL A 181 7.84 3.09 14.95
C VAL A 181 6.72 2.34 14.22
N ALA A 182 5.96 1.49 14.91
CA ALA A 182 4.85 0.73 14.32
C ALA A 182 3.76 1.66 13.75
N GLN A 183 3.39 2.73 14.46
CA GLN A 183 2.38 3.70 14.00
C GLN A 183 2.88 4.52 12.82
N LEU A 184 4.12 5.02 12.88
CA LEU A 184 4.73 5.79 11.81
C LEU A 184 4.90 4.96 10.54
N SER A 185 5.23 3.67 10.66
CA SER A 185 5.33 2.76 9.51
C SER A 185 3.99 2.59 8.78
N GLY A 186 2.86 2.62 9.50
CA GLY A 186 1.52 2.65 8.89
C GLY A 186 1.25 3.92 8.09
N ALA A 187 1.64 5.08 8.64
CA ALA A 187 1.53 6.36 7.95
C ALA A 187 2.45 6.42 6.70
N LEU A 188 3.63 5.78 6.78
CA LEU A 188 4.60 5.69 5.69
C LEU A 188 3.97 5.11 4.43
N PHE A 189 3.25 3.98 4.53
CA PHE A 189 2.60 3.36 3.38
C PHE A 189 1.61 4.31 2.68
N THR A 190 0.78 5.01 3.46
CA THR A 190 -0.20 5.95 2.91
C THR A 190 0.47 7.11 2.18
N LEU A 191 1.54 7.68 2.76
CA LEU A 191 2.29 8.77 2.13
C LEU A 191 3.04 8.31 0.88
N LEU A 192 3.64 7.12 0.90
CA LEU A 192 4.26 6.51 -0.29
C LEU A 192 3.26 6.28 -1.41
N LEU A 193 2.08 5.75 -1.07
CA LEU A 193 1.02 5.51 -2.05
C LEU A 193 0.52 6.84 -2.67
N ARG A 194 0.34 7.89 -1.87
CA ARG A 194 0.01 9.24 -2.37
C ARG A 194 1.08 9.76 -3.31
N ALA A 195 2.34 9.72 -2.91
CA ALA A 195 3.47 10.16 -3.71
C ALA A 195 3.56 9.41 -5.06
N TRP A 196 3.28 8.10 -5.04
CA TRP A 196 3.24 7.29 -6.25
C TRP A 196 2.03 7.63 -7.14
N LEU A 197 0.85 7.84 -6.55
CA LEU A 197 -0.36 8.24 -7.29
C LEU A 197 -0.19 9.60 -7.99
N ASP A 198 0.48 10.55 -7.36
CA ASP A 198 0.78 11.88 -7.92
C ASP A 198 1.74 11.79 -9.13
N GLY A 199 2.51 10.71 -9.24
CA GLY A 199 3.39 10.40 -10.37
C GLY A 199 2.68 9.83 -11.61
N ASN A 200 1.33 9.77 -11.62
CA ASN A 200 0.53 9.17 -12.69
C ASN A 200 0.84 7.68 -12.93
N PRO A 201 0.33 6.78 -12.09
CA PRO A 201 0.60 5.35 -12.18
C PRO A 201 0.19 4.77 -13.54
N THR A 202 1.09 4.02 -14.15
CA THR A 202 0.85 3.33 -15.44
C THR A 202 0.32 1.91 -15.26
N THR A 203 0.44 1.34 -14.06
CA THR A 203 -0.04 -0.01 -13.76
C THR A 203 -1.57 -0.01 -13.71
N PRO A 204 -2.26 -0.84 -14.53
CA PRO A 204 -3.71 -0.93 -14.51
C PRO A 204 -4.24 -1.39 -13.14
N GLY A 205 -5.35 -0.79 -12.71
CA GLY A 205 -5.99 -1.16 -11.45
C GLY A 205 -6.89 -0.06 -10.90
N LEU A 206 -7.55 -0.33 -9.77
CA LEU A 206 -8.44 0.66 -9.14
C LEU A 206 -7.72 1.93 -8.68
N LEU A 207 -6.45 1.82 -8.31
CA LEU A 207 -5.62 2.97 -7.95
C LEU A 207 -5.40 3.91 -9.14
N ALA A 208 -5.14 3.35 -10.34
CA ALA A 208 -5.02 4.14 -11.55
C ALA A 208 -6.34 4.83 -11.93
N VAL A 209 -7.48 4.13 -11.75
CA VAL A 209 -8.81 4.75 -11.92
C VAL A 209 -9.03 5.88 -10.93
N LEU A 210 -8.60 5.71 -9.68
CA LEU A 210 -8.73 6.75 -8.65
C LEU A 210 -7.93 8.02 -8.99
N ALA A 211 -6.75 7.85 -9.55
CA ALA A 211 -5.87 8.95 -9.97
C ALA A 211 -6.33 9.62 -11.29
N ASP A 212 -7.07 8.91 -12.16
CA ASP A 212 -7.55 9.48 -13.43
C ASP A 212 -8.65 10.51 -13.17
N ARG A 213 -8.43 11.74 -13.66
CA ARG A 213 -9.39 12.86 -13.45
C ARG A 213 -10.76 12.61 -14.07
N ARG A 214 -10.83 11.82 -15.15
CA ARG A 214 -12.07 11.54 -15.89
C ARG A 214 -12.86 10.40 -15.28
N LEU A 215 -12.20 9.31 -14.85
CA LEU A 215 -12.84 8.10 -14.34
C LEU A 215 -12.93 8.05 -12.81
N GLY A 216 -12.11 8.83 -12.12
CA GLY A 216 -12.13 8.95 -10.65
C GLY A 216 -13.50 9.26 -10.04
N PRO A 217 -14.36 10.12 -10.65
CA PRO A 217 -15.70 10.37 -10.16
C PRO A 217 -16.54 9.09 -10.01
N ALA A 218 -16.47 8.16 -10.96
CA ALA A 218 -17.20 6.89 -10.89
C ALA A 218 -16.71 6.02 -9.72
N LEU A 219 -15.38 5.90 -9.54
CA LEU A 219 -14.83 5.11 -8.44
C LEU A 219 -15.15 5.74 -7.08
N ARG A 220 -15.10 7.08 -6.98
CA ARG A 220 -15.54 7.79 -5.75
C ARG A 220 -17.00 7.49 -5.43
N ALA A 221 -17.89 7.50 -6.42
CA ALA A 221 -19.31 7.17 -6.24
C ALA A 221 -19.49 5.72 -5.76
N MET A 222 -18.78 4.76 -6.36
CA MET A 222 -18.79 3.35 -5.95
C MET A 222 -18.33 3.16 -4.50
N LEU A 223 -17.26 3.86 -4.09
CA LEU A 223 -16.71 3.79 -2.73
C LEU A 223 -17.60 4.49 -1.70
N ALA A 224 -18.31 5.55 -2.11
CA ALA A 224 -19.20 6.29 -1.23
C ALA A 224 -20.48 5.50 -0.90
N GLN A 225 -21.02 4.76 -1.86
CA GLN A 225 -22.28 4.01 -1.77
C GLN A 225 -22.12 2.61 -2.39
N PRO A 226 -21.37 1.71 -1.74
CA PRO A 226 -21.11 0.38 -2.27
C PRO A 226 -22.38 -0.49 -2.33
N GLU A 227 -23.35 -0.25 -1.45
CA GLU A 227 -24.65 -0.95 -1.41
C GLU A 227 -25.57 -0.60 -2.58
N ARG A 228 -25.41 0.60 -3.17
CA ARG A 228 -26.28 1.09 -4.26
C ARG A 228 -26.13 0.22 -5.50
N PRO A 229 -27.24 -0.18 -6.15
CA PRO A 229 -27.22 -0.95 -7.40
C PRO A 229 -26.87 -0.05 -8.60
N TRP A 230 -25.65 0.44 -8.64
CA TRP A 230 -25.17 1.31 -9.69
C TRP A 230 -25.35 0.70 -11.09
N LEU A 231 -25.95 1.45 -12.00
CA LEU A 231 -25.95 1.14 -13.42
C LEU A 231 -24.71 1.73 -14.09
N VAL A 232 -24.23 1.05 -15.14
CA VAL A 232 -23.06 1.53 -15.90
C VAL A 232 -23.31 2.92 -16.50
N GLU A 233 -24.57 3.19 -16.88
CA GLU A 233 -25.05 4.46 -17.41
C GLU A 233 -24.91 5.59 -16.38
N GLU A 234 -25.25 5.34 -15.12
CA GLU A 234 -25.13 6.31 -14.03
C GLU A 234 -23.67 6.65 -13.75
N LEU A 235 -22.81 5.63 -13.72
CA LEU A 235 -21.37 5.82 -13.55
C LEU A 235 -20.73 6.57 -14.72
N ALA A 236 -21.18 6.28 -15.94
CA ALA A 236 -20.76 7.02 -17.14
C ALA A 236 -21.20 8.47 -17.10
N ALA A 237 -22.44 8.74 -16.67
CA ALA A 237 -22.95 10.10 -16.50
C ALA A 237 -22.16 10.89 -15.45
N ALA A 238 -21.76 10.26 -14.33
CA ALA A 238 -20.89 10.88 -13.32
C ALA A 238 -19.50 11.27 -13.87
N CYS A 239 -19.09 10.64 -14.98
CA CYS A 239 -17.85 10.92 -15.70
C CYS A 239 -18.05 11.79 -16.96
N PHE A 240 -19.27 12.29 -17.21
CA PHE A 240 -19.63 13.04 -18.42
C PHE A 240 -19.32 12.28 -19.72
N MET A 241 -19.53 10.96 -19.74
CA MET A 241 -19.21 10.07 -20.84
C MET A 241 -20.42 9.29 -21.34
N SER A 242 -20.39 8.85 -22.62
CA SER A 242 -21.30 7.79 -23.07
C SER A 242 -20.97 6.47 -22.37
N ARG A 243 -21.99 5.59 -22.20
CA ARG A 243 -21.81 4.25 -21.64
C ARG A 243 -20.67 3.46 -22.30
N ALA A 244 -20.62 3.50 -23.64
CA ALA A 244 -19.62 2.74 -24.41
C ALA A 244 -18.20 3.28 -24.17
N THR A 245 -18.01 4.59 -24.19
CA THR A 245 -16.71 5.23 -23.93
C THR A 245 -16.24 4.95 -22.51
N PHE A 246 -17.13 5.14 -21.53
CA PHE A 246 -16.84 4.88 -20.12
C PHE A 246 -16.41 3.41 -19.89
N ALA A 247 -17.23 2.44 -20.35
CA ALA A 247 -16.93 1.02 -20.13
C ALA A 247 -15.60 0.59 -20.75
N ARG A 248 -15.29 1.10 -21.97
CA ARG A 248 -14.02 0.83 -22.65
C ARG A 248 -12.83 1.41 -21.89
N LEU A 249 -12.88 2.70 -21.53
CA LEU A 249 -11.79 3.38 -20.82
C LEU A 249 -11.59 2.80 -19.42
N PHE A 250 -12.69 2.55 -18.71
CA PHE A 250 -12.62 1.94 -17.37
C PHE A 250 -11.94 0.56 -17.44
N ARG A 251 -12.35 -0.29 -18.39
CA ARG A 251 -11.72 -1.62 -18.55
C ARG A 251 -10.24 -1.52 -18.92
N GLN A 252 -9.88 -0.58 -19.77
CA GLN A 252 -8.49 -0.34 -20.15
C GLN A 252 -7.63 0.07 -18.94
N LEU A 253 -8.15 0.97 -18.10
CA LEU A 253 -7.41 1.52 -16.95
C LEU A 253 -7.47 0.62 -15.71
N ALA A 254 -8.64 0.02 -15.43
CA ALA A 254 -8.84 -0.84 -14.26
C ALA A 254 -8.40 -2.29 -14.47
N GLY A 255 -8.19 -2.74 -15.73
CA GLY A 255 -7.99 -4.15 -16.06
C GLY A 255 -9.26 -5.02 -15.90
N THR A 256 -10.39 -4.42 -15.50
CA THR A 256 -11.66 -5.12 -15.22
C THR A 256 -12.86 -4.26 -15.61
N THR A 257 -14.08 -4.86 -15.61
CA THR A 257 -15.30 -4.10 -15.91
C THR A 257 -15.79 -3.30 -14.69
N PRO A 258 -16.55 -2.19 -14.88
CA PRO A 258 -17.11 -1.42 -13.78
C PRO A 258 -17.92 -2.27 -12.78
N LEU A 259 -18.75 -3.21 -13.28
CA LEU A 259 -19.55 -4.08 -12.42
C LEU A 259 -18.68 -5.10 -11.67
N ALA A 260 -17.63 -5.64 -12.29
CA ALA A 260 -16.69 -6.52 -11.60
C ALA A 260 -15.90 -5.77 -10.51
N ALA A 261 -15.47 -4.54 -10.79
CA ALA A 261 -14.86 -3.66 -9.79
C ALA A 261 -15.79 -3.41 -8.61
N MET A 262 -17.09 -3.14 -8.87
CA MET A 262 -18.10 -2.97 -7.81
C MET A 262 -18.22 -4.23 -6.94
N VAL A 263 -18.25 -5.42 -7.56
CA VAL A 263 -18.28 -6.69 -6.81
C VAL A 263 -17.03 -6.84 -5.95
N GLN A 264 -15.85 -6.52 -6.46
CA GLN A 264 -14.59 -6.56 -5.69
C GLN A 264 -14.64 -5.64 -4.46
N LEU A 265 -15.11 -4.39 -4.63
CA LEU A 265 -15.24 -3.42 -3.53
C LEU A 265 -16.24 -3.88 -2.48
N ARG A 266 -17.42 -4.39 -2.89
CA ARG A 266 -18.42 -4.96 -1.98
C ARG A 266 -17.89 -6.15 -1.19
N MET A 267 -17.15 -7.04 -1.84
CA MET A 267 -16.57 -8.22 -1.18
C MET A 267 -15.43 -7.83 -0.23
N ALA A 268 -14.61 -6.84 -0.57
CA ALA A 268 -13.60 -6.28 0.33
C ALA A 268 -14.25 -5.65 1.57
N GLN A 269 -15.28 -4.83 1.38
CA GLN A 269 -16.05 -4.23 2.48
C GLN A 269 -16.68 -5.28 3.39
N ALA A 270 -17.30 -6.31 2.79
CA ALA A 270 -17.90 -7.41 3.54
C ALA A 270 -16.84 -8.17 4.34
N ALA A 271 -15.69 -8.48 3.76
CA ALA A 271 -14.59 -9.17 4.43
C ALA A 271 -14.05 -8.35 5.62
N HIS A 272 -13.89 -7.04 5.44
CA HIS A 272 -13.50 -6.12 6.50
C HIS A 272 -14.50 -6.13 7.67
N TRP A 273 -15.79 -6.01 7.39
CA TRP A 273 -16.83 -6.04 8.43
C TRP A 273 -16.95 -7.42 9.11
N LEU A 274 -16.89 -8.52 8.34
CA LEU A 274 -16.90 -9.86 8.91
C LEU A 274 -15.78 -10.10 9.92
N ALA A 275 -14.62 -9.47 9.73
CA ALA A 275 -13.47 -9.61 10.62
C ALA A 275 -13.58 -8.77 11.90
N ARG A 276 -14.41 -7.69 11.91
CA ARG A 276 -14.40 -6.67 12.99
C ARG A 276 -15.76 -6.39 13.62
N ASP A 277 -16.83 -6.81 12.94
CA ASP A 277 -18.20 -6.47 13.30
C ASP A 277 -18.96 -7.69 13.80
N THR A 278 -19.84 -7.47 14.76
CA THR A 278 -20.70 -8.51 15.36
C THR A 278 -22.02 -8.73 14.59
N ARG A 279 -22.34 -7.89 13.59
CA ARG A 279 -23.53 -8.04 12.76
C ARG A 279 -23.62 -9.44 12.17
N SER A 280 -24.85 -9.93 11.92
CA SER A 280 -25.07 -11.22 11.25
C SER A 280 -24.50 -11.22 9.82
N VAL A 281 -24.21 -12.41 9.29
CA VAL A 281 -23.77 -12.57 7.89
C VAL A 281 -24.79 -11.99 6.92
N ALA A 282 -26.10 -12.22 7.19
CA ALA A 282 -27.20 -11.68 6.40
C ALA A 282 -27.19 -10.14 6.41
N ALA A 283 -27.07 -9.52 7.58
CA ALA A 283 -27.03 -8.05 7.71
C ALA A 283 -25.83 -7.42 6.99
N ILE A 284 -24.67 -8.07 7.03
CA ILE A 284 -23.49 -7.61 6.25
C ILE A 284 -23.74 -7.77 4.75
N GLY A 285 -24.34 -8.89 4.33
CA GLY A 285 -24.71 -9.12 2.92
C GLY A 285 -25.65 -8.03 2.39
N GLU A 286 -26.67 -7.67 3.16
CA GLU A 286 -27.61 -6.59 2.85
C GLU A 286 -26.88 -5.22 2.78
N ALA A 287 -26.05 -4.90 3.77
CA ALA A 287 -25.31 -3.66 3.86
C ALA A 287 -24.30 -3.46 2.71
N VAL A 288 -23.87 -4.51 2.01
CA VAL A 288 -23.08 -4.43 0.78
C VAL A 288 -23.91 -4.62 -0.49
N GLY A 289 -25.25 -4.52 -0.40
CA GLY A 289 -26.17 -4.45 -1.54
C GLY A 289 -26.62 -5.80 -2.10
N TYR A 290 -26.63 -6.87 -1.31
CA TYR A 290 -27.21 -8.16 -1.70
C TYR A 290 -28.59 -8.35 -1.08
N ARG A 291 -29.59 -8.66 -1.90
CA ARG A 291 -30.97 -8.89 -1.46
C ARG A 291 -31.20 -10.29 -0.86
N SER A 292 -30.23 -11.20 -1.00
CA SER A 292 -30.36 -12.58 -0.55
C SER A 292 -29.03 -13.06 0.03
N GLU A 293 -29.06 -13.61 1.24
CA GLU A 293 -27.92 -14.21 1.90
C GLU A 293 -27.28 -15.33 1.06
N ALA A 294 -28.09 -16.13 0.39
CA ALA A 294 -27.60 -17.20 -0.50
C ALA A 294 -26.78 -16.65 -1.69
N ALA A 295 -27.22 -15.52 -2.28
CA ALA A 295 -26.49 -14.87 -3.35
C ALA A 295 -25.17 -14.27 -2.83
N PHE A 296 -25.22 -13.60 -1.67
CA PHE A 296 -24.03 -13.07 -0.99
C PHE A 296 -23.03 -14.20 -0.70
N ASN A 297 -23.46 -15.29 -0.06
CA ASN A 297 -22.60 -16.42 0.29
C ASN A 297 -21.90 -17.03 -0.92
N ARG A 298 -22.59 -17.20 -2.06
CA ARG A 298 -22.00 -17.71 -3.30
C ARG A 298 -20.92 -16.76 -3.86
N VAL A 299 -21.22 -15.45 -3.91
CA VAL A 299 -20.28 -14.47 -4.44
C VAL A 299 -19.07 -14.33 -3.52
N PHE A 300 -19.28 -14.25 -2.20
CA PHE A 300 -18.23 -14.17 -1.21
C PHE A 300 -17.29 -15.39 -1.28
N LYS A 301 -17.86 -16.61 -1.30
CA LYS A 301 -17.07 -17.85 -1.42
C LYS A 301 -16.27 -17.89 -2.72
N ARG A 302 -16.83 -17.42 -3.84
CA ARG A 302 -16.09 -17.33 -5.12
C ARG A 302 -14.95 -16.31 -5.04
N SER A 303 -15.15 -15.20 -4.35
CA SER A 303 -14.13 -14.13 -4.22
C SER A 303 -13.02 -14.49 -3.23
N HIS A 304 -13.33 -15.19 -2.12
CA HIS A 304 -12.40 -15.44 -1.02
C HIS A 304 -12.02 -16.92 -0.82
N GLY A 305 -12.59 -17.83 -1.60
CA GLY A 305 -12.35 -19.28 -1.48
C GLY A 305 -13.13 -19.94 -0.35
N VAL A 306 -13.54 -19.19 0.68
CA VAL A 306 -14.28 -19.67 1.85
C VAL A 306 -15.56 -18.88 2.05
N GLY A 307 -16.54 -19.47 2.74
CA GLY A 307 -17.79 -18.78 3.05
C GLY A 307 -17.63 -17.71 4.14
N PRO A 308 -18.56 -16.72 4.24
CA PRO A 308 -18.48 -15.60 5.18
C PRO A 308 -18.33 -16.03 6.65
N GLY A 309 -19.06 -17.09 7.07
CA GLY A 309 -18.97 -17.60 8.44
C GLY A 309 -17.61 -18.22 8.77
N ALA A 310 -16.99 -18.93 7.80
CA ALA A 310 -15.63 -19.45 7.97
C ALA A 310 -14.59 -18.33 8.02
N TRP A 311 -14.75 -17.32 7.16
CA TRP A 311 -13.91 -16.11 7.17
C TRP A 311 -13.91 -15.43 8.53
N ARG A 312 -15.10 -15.17 9.12
CA ARG A 312 -15.26 -14.56 10.44
C ARG A 312 -14.54 -15.36 11.52
N ARG A 313 -14.72 -16.69 11.55
CA ARG A 313 -14.04 -17.54 12.55
C ARG A 313 -12.53 -17.48 12.43
N ALA A 314 -11.99 -17.50 11.22
CA ALA A 314 -10.56 -17.39 10.97
C ALA A 314 -10.00 -16.04 11.44
N ALA A 315 -10.69 -14.93 11.16
CA ALA A 315 -10.30 -13.60 11.59
C ALA A 315 -10.29 -13.47 13.12
N MET A 316 -11.33 -14.01 13.80
CA MET A 316 -11.39 -14.00 15.27
C MET A 316 -10.30 -14.88 15.91
N ALA A 317 -9.91 -15.98 15.28
CA ALA A 317 -8.81 -16.81 15.76
C ALA A 317 -7.44 -16.14 15.63
N ALA A 318 -7.24 -15.34 14.58
CA ALA A 318 -6.00 -14.59 14.34
C ALA A 318 -5.83 -13.35 15.24
N SER A 319 -6.90 -12.91 15.92
CA SER A 319 -6.92 -11.74 16.82
C SER A 319 -6.71 -12.11 18.30
N ARG A 320 -6.58 -13.40 18.60
CA ARG A 320 -6.28 -13.97 19.93
C ARG A 320 -4.81 -14.34 20.06
#